data_6f2fa2fdb0a1403c8b2137a4de43b4b9
#
_entry.id   6f2fa2fdb0a1403c8b2137a4de43b4b9
#
_cell.length_a   1.000
_cell.length_b   1.000
_cell.length_c   1.000
_cell.angle_alpha   90.00
_cell.angle_beta   90.00
_cell.angle_gamma   90.00
#
_symmetry.space_group_name_H-M   'P 1'
#
loop_
_entity.id
_entity.type
_entity.pdbx_description
1 polymer ?
#
loop_
_entity_poly.entity_id
_entity_poly.type
_entity_poly.pdbx_seq_one_letter_code
_entity_poly.pdbx_strand_id
1 'polypeptide(L)'
;DHLKEKFDVFLTTDKRGERFISKDKYTLSIIDVPQLTKNFFKIPFNLIFFLTSILKSIFFIKKNKIRTVISTGGYMSLPVCIAGKILNCKIFLFEPNMIIGRANLFFLKYCYKIFCYTDQINNFPKKYNEKLELIYPLLRKEVYNETKNSKFKFDKKINILIVGGSQGADFLQNNLKNCMIKLSKNFEIYVNHQINEKNYKNLETFYKENQIKFNLFDFE
;
A
#
# COMPACT_ATOMS: atom_id res chain seq x y z
N ASP A 1 11.69 -7.41 3.02
CA ASP A 1 12.78 -7.87 3.91
C ASP A 1 12.80 -9.40 4.04
N HIS A 2 11.67 -10.05 4.39
CA HIS A 2 11.62 -11.51 4.61
C HIS A 2 12.06 -12.36 3.41
N LEU A 3 11.72 -11.94 2.19
CA LEU A 3 12.10 -12.67 0.98
C LEU A 3 13.60 -12.57 0.69
N LYS A 4 14.27 -11.48 1.07
CA LYS A 4 15.72 -11.30 0.82
C LYS A 4 16.61 -12.33 1.53
N GLU A 5 16.12 -12.94 2.58
CA GLU A 5 16.89 -13.97 3.30
C GLU A 5 17.04 -15.25 2.50
N LYS A 6 16.17 -15.49 1.54
CA LYS A 6 16.10 -16.74 0.77
C LYS A 6 16.23 -16.56 -0.73
N PHE A 7 16.08 -15.34 -1.23
CA PHE A 7 16.01 -15.03 -2.66
C PHE A 7 16.71 -13.73 -3.01
N ASP A 8 17.23 -13.66 -4.22
CA ASP A 8 17.65 -12.39 -4.82
C ASP A 8 16.40 -11.60 -5.23
N VAL A 9 16.14 -10.51 -4.51
CA VAL A 9 14.94 -9.70 -4.69
C VAL A 9 15.26 -8.43 -5.43
N PHE A 10 14.62 -8.26 -6.59
CA PHE A 10 14.65 -7.06 -7.40
C PHE A 10 13.32 -6.32 -7.27
N LEU A 11 13.37 -5.01 -7.06
CA LEU A 11 12.17 -4.18 -6.98
C LEU A 11 12.00 -3.35 -8.24
N THR A 12 10.75 -3.25 -8.69
CA THR A 12 10.38 -2.31 -9.76
C THR A 12 9.28 -1.38 -9.27
N THR A 13 9.42 -0.10 -9.56
CA THR A 13 8.44 0.93 -9.24
C THR A 13 8.49 2.06 -10.27
N ASP A 14 7.57 3.00 -10.19
CA ASP A 14 7.65 4.27 -10.93
C ASP A 14 8.34 5.36 -10.08
N LYS A 15 8.53 6.56 -10.66
CA LYS A 15 9.10 7.70 -9.94
C LYS A 15 8.32 8.10 -8.70
N ARG A 16 7.01 7.84 -8.64
CA ARG A 16 6.18 8.16 -7.49
C ARG A 16 6.43 7.23 -6.32
N GLY A 17 6.65 5.94 -6.61
CA GLY A 17 6.94 4.94 -5.59
C GLY A 17 8.41 4.94 -5.14
N GLU A 18 9.33 5.47 -5.97
CA GLU A 18 10.77 5.51 -5.69
C GLU A 18 11.09 6.15 -4.33
N ARG A 19 10.40 7.23 -3.99
CA ARG A 19 10.62 7.98 -2.74
C ARG A 19 10.34 7.19 -1.46
N PHE A 20 9.59 6.09 -1.55
CA PHE A 20 9.26 5.24 -0.41
C PHE A 20 10.18 4.02 -0.26
N ILE A 21 11.16 3.87 -1.16
CA ILE A 21 12.03 2.69 -1.19
C ILE A 21 13.46 3.12 -0.92
N SER A 22 14.07 2.51 0.09
CA SER A 22 15.50 2.71 0.39
C SER A 22 16.35 2.02 -0.68
N LYS A 23 17.07 2.82 -1.48
CA LYS A 23 17.95 2.34 -2.55
C LYS A 23 19.14 1.52 -2.04
N ASP A 24 19.56 1.79 -0.81
CA ASP A 24 20.69 1.07 -0.19
C ASP A 24 20.32 -0.37 0.19
N LYS A 25 19.03 -0.61 0.39
CA LYS A 25 18.52 -1.94 0.80
C LYS A 25 18.17 -2.84 -0.37
N TYR A 26 17.84 -2.29 -1.55
CA TYR A 26 17.26 -3.07 -2.65
C TYR A 26 17.81 -2.68 -4.00
N THR A 27 18.00 -3.67 -4.87
CA THR A 27 18.22 -3.44 -6.31
C THR A 27 16.93 -2.95 -6.94
N LEU A 28 16.85 -1.63 -7.17
CA LEU A 28 15.66 -0.94 -7.66
C LEU A 28 15.79 -0.63 -9.13
N SER A 29 14.74 -0.91 -9.91
CA SER A 29 14.60 -0.44 -11.29
C SER A 29 13.35 0.42 -11.42
N ILE A 30 13.52 1.61 -11.98
CA ILE A 30 12.42 2.53 -12.22
C ILE A 30 11.88 2.28 -13.62
N ILE A 31 10.63 1.86 -13.70
CA ILE A 31 9.90 1.63 -14.95
C ILE A 31 8.69 2.56 -14.95
N ASP A 32 8.86 3.73 -15.54
CA ASP A 32 7.77 4.69 -15.64
C ASP A 32 6.68 4.17 -16.57
N VAL A 33 5.45 4.32 -16.14
CA VAL A 33 4.26 3.96 -16.90
C VAL A 33 3.40 5.21 -17.06
N PRO A 34 3.03 5.56 -18.32
CA PRO A 34 2.27 6.78 -18.56
C PRO A 34 0.90 6.69 -17.88
N GLN A 35 0.45 7.80 -17.30
CA GLN A 35 -0.88 7.85 -16.69
C GLN A 35 -1.97 7.65 -17.73
N LEU A 36 -2.98 6.86 -17.38
CA LEU A 36 -4.19 6.75 -18.21
C LEU A 36 -4.88 8.12 -18.27
N THR A 37 -4.92 8.70 -19.45
CA THR A 37 -5.57 9.99 -19.68
C THR A 37 -6.85 9.80 -20.50
N LYS A 38 -7.84 10.65 -20.22
CA LYS A 38 -9.06 10.74 -21.04
C LYS A 38 -8.85 11.56 -22.32
N ASN A 39 -7.69 12.20 -22.49
CA ASN A 39 -7.39 13.01 -23.66
C ASN A 39 -7.06 12.11 -24.84
N PHE A 40 -7.94 12.08 -25.83
CA PHE A 40 -7.87 11.25 -27.03
C PHE A 40 -6.55 11.46 -27.81
N PHE A 41 -6.08 12.69 -27.91
CA PHE A 41 -4.84 13.02 -28.62
C PHE A 41 -3.57 12.46 -27.95
N LYS A 42 -3.61 12.17 -26.67
CA LYS A 42 -2.48 11.58 -25.92
C LYS A 42 -2.46 10.06 -25.94
N ILE A 43 -3.54 9.41 -26.38
CA ILE A 43 -3.64 7.94 -26.37
C ILE A 43 -2.56 7.28 -27.18
N PRO A 44 -2.29 7.63 -28.48
CA PRO A 44 -1.26 6.96 -29.26
C PRO A 44 0.13 7.13 -28.63
N PHE A 45 0.42 8.30 -28.10
CA PHE A 45 1.69 8.58 -27.44
C PHE A 45 1.85 7.74 -26.15
N ASN A 46 0.82 7.68 -25.34
CA ASN A 46 0.82 6.85 -24.14
C ASN A 46 0.94 5.36 -24.45
N LEU A 47 0.39 4.91 -25.57
CA LEU A 47 0.54 3.51 -26.02
C LEU A 47 2.00 3.20 -26.36
N ILE A 48 2.68 4.08 -27.09
CA ILE A 48 4.11 3.93 -27.40
C ILE A 48 4.93 3.88 -26.11
N PHE A 49 4.68 4.79 -25.15
CA PHE A 49 5.35 4.77 -23.85
C PHE A 49 5.08 3.49 -23.08
N PHE A 50 3.85 3.00 -23.13
CA PHE A 50 3.50 1.74 -22.48
C PHE A 50 4.24 0.55 -23.09
N LEU A 51 4.35 0.49 -24.41
CA LEU A 51 5.11 -0.53 -25.12
C LEU A 51 6.61 -0.45 -24.76
N THR A 52 7.19 0.74 -24.70
CA THR A 52 8.57 0.91 -24.22
C THR A 52 8.78 0.45 -22.79
N SER A 53 7.78 0.65 -21.92
CA SER A 53 7.83 0.14 -20.54
C SER A 53 7.79 -1.39 -20.48
N ILE A 54 7.05 -2.04 -21.40
CA ILE A 54 7.06 -3.51 -21.53
C ILE A 54 8.44 -3.98 -22.00
N LEU A 55 9.03 -3.35 -23.02
CA LEU A 55 10.35 -3.71 -23.52
C LEU A 55 11.44 -3.56 -22.45
N LYS A 56 11.41 -2.45 -21.69
CA LYS A 56 12.30 -2.26 -20.53
C LYS A 56 12.12 -3.36 -19.50
N SER A 57 10.87 -3.76 -19.22
CA SER A 57 10.56 -4.86 -18.28
C SER A 57 11.09 -6.20 -18.78
N ILE A 58 10.96 -6.50 -20.09
CA ILE A 58 11.50 -7.72 -20.70
C ILE A 58 13.02 -7.74 -20.55
N PHE A 59 13.69 -6.63 -20.89
CA PHE A 59 15.14 -6.53 -20.75
C PHE A 59 15.59 -6.73 -19.30
N PHE A 60 14.90 -6.07 -18.36
CA PHE A 60 15.19 -6.18 -16.91
C PHE A 60 15.05 -7.62 -16.42
N ILE A 61 13.96 -8.31 -16.75
CA ILE A 61 13.71 -9.69 -16.38
C ILE A 61 14.78 -10.62 -16.96
N LYS A 62 15.13 -10.47 -18.24
CA LYS A 62 16.16 -11.29 -18.90
C LYS A 62 17.54 -11.04 -18.31
N LYS A 63 17.95 -9.78 -18.17
CA LYS A 63 19.27 -9.40 -17.63
C LYS A 63 19.51 -9.99 -16.25
N ASN A 64 18.50 -9.96 -15.39
CA ASN A 64 18.60 -10.43 -14.01
C ASN A 64 18.14 -11.90 -13.83
N LYS A 65 17.88 -12.62 -14.93
CA LYS A 65 17.47 -14.03 -14.92
C LYS A 65 16.26 -14.30 -14.01
N ILE A 66 15.30 -13.35 -13.93
CA ILE A 66 14.14 -13.43 -13.06
C ILE A 66 13.18 -14.50 -13.57
N ARG A 67 12.78 -15.43 -12.71
CA ARG A 67 11.83 -16.51 -13.03
C ARG A 67 10.48 -16.33 -12.35
N THR A 68 10.41 -15.48 -11.35
CA THR A 68 9.20 -15.24 -10.57
C THR A 68 8.92 -13.75 -10.47
N VAL A 69 7.68 -13.36 -10.73
CA VAL A 69 7.18 -11.99 -10.61
C VAL A 69 6.11 -11.97 -9.53
N ILE A 70 6.23 -11.06 -8.56
CA ILE A 70 5.20 -10.80 -7.56
C ILE A 70 4.68 -9.40 -7.79
N SER A 71 3.38 -9.27 -8.07
CA SER A 71 2.72 -8.00 -8.31
C SER A 71 1.82 -7.62 -7.14
N THR A 72 1.99 -6.42 -6.63
CA THR A 72 1.09 -5.83 -5.61
C THR A 72 -0.10 -5.10 -6.23
N GLY A 73 -0.33 -5.28 -7.52
CA GLY A 73 -1.40 -4.60 -8.25
C GLY A 73 -1.02 -3.17 -8.66
N GLY A 74 -2.07 -2.41 -8.97
CA GLY A 74 -1.90 -1.10 -9.55
C GLY A 74 -1.51 -1.14 -11.04
N TYR A 75 -1.82 -0.06 -11.74
CA TYR A 75 -1.65 -0.03 -13.18
C TYR A 75 -0.17 -0.03 -13.62
N MET A 76 0.73 0.42 -12.76
CA MET A 76 2.17 0.36 -13.00
C MET A 76 2.75 -1.07 -13.02
N SER A 77 2.10 -2.06 -12.42
CA SER A 77 2.56 -3.44 -12.48
C SER A 77 2.30 -4.11 -13.83
N LEU A 78 1.43 -3.54 -14.68
CA LEU A 78 1.03 -4.12 -15.96
C LEU A 78 2.22 -4.43 -16.89
N PRO A 79 3.17 -3.51 -17.17
CA PRO A 79 4.28 -3.81 -18.08
C PRO A 79 5.13 -4.98 -17.56
N VAL A 80 5.41 -5.03 -16.26
CA VAL A 80 6.23 -6.08 -15.66
C VAL A 80 5.49 -7.43 -15.69
N CYS A 81 4.20 -7.45 -15.40
CA CYS A 81 3.39 -8.67 -15.49
C CYS A 81 3.23 -9.16 -16.92
N ILE A 82 3.07 -8.27 -17.91
CA ILE A 82 3.02 -8.62 -19.33
C ILE A 82 4.37 -9.22 -19.75
N ALA A 83 5.48 -8.56 -19.42
CA ALA A 83 6.82 -9.06 -19.70
C ALA A 83 7.08 -10.42 -19.05
N GLY A 84 6.68 -10.59 -17.80
CA GLY A 84 6.74 -11.86 -17.08
C GLY A 84 5.95 -12.96 -17.78
N LYS A 85 4.74 -12.64 -18.29
CA LYS A 85 3.93 -13.59 -19.06
C LYS A 85 4.61 -13.98 -20.39
N ILE A 86 5.14 -13.01 -21.13
CA ILE A 86 5.87 -13.25 -22.39
C ILE A 86 7.09 -14.16 -22.15
N LEU A 87 7.78 -13.99 -21.02
CA LEU A 87 8.98 -14.74 -20.67
C LEU A 87 8.70 -16.00 -19.86
N ASN A 88 7.44 -16.43 -19.77
CA ASN A 88 7.00 -17.61 -18.99
C ASN A 88 7.45 -17.61 -17.52
N CYS A 89 7.56 -16.42 -16.91
CA CYS A 89 7.79 -16.31 -15.48
C CYS A 89 6.56 -16.81 -14.68
N LYS A 90 6.80 -17.32 -13.47
CA LYS A 90 5.75 -17.61 -12.51
C LYS A 90 5.21 -16.29 -11.95
N ILE A 91 3.95 -15.99 -12.17
CA ILE A 91 3.33 -14.74 -11.71
C ILE A 91 2.51 -15.03 -10.45
N PHE A 92 2.82 -14.33 -9.37
CA PHE A 92 2.03 -14.25 -8.16
C PHE A 92 1.43 -12.87 -8.05
N LEU A 93 0.19 -12.80 -7.57
CA LEU A 93 -0.48 -11.54 -7.28
C LEU A 93 -0.61 -11.38 -5.77
N PHE A 94 -0.66 -10.14 -5.32
CA PHE A 94 -0.97 -9.78 -3.96
C PHE A 94 -2.07 -8.73 -3.94
N GLU A 95 -3.17 -9.05 -3.25
CA GLU A 95 -4.33 -8.15 -3.09
C GLU A 95 -4.63 -7.97 -1.61
N PRO A 96 -4.18 -6.86 -1.01
CA PRO A 96 -4.43 -6.59 0.40
C PRO A 96 -5.86 -6.08 0.69
N ASN A 97 -6.60 -5.68 -0.35
CA ASN A 97 -7.91 -5.04 -0.19
C ASN A 97 -9.05 -6.05 -0.31
N MET A 98 -10.19 -5.70 0.27
CA MET A 98 -11.43 -6.46 0.12
C MET A 98 -12.11 -6.30 -1.24
N ILE A 99 -11.55 -5.49 -2.15
CA ILE A 99 -12.02 -5.30 -3.52
C ILE A 99 -10.85 -5.58 -4.44
N ILE A 100 -11.03 -6.52 -5.39
CA ILE A 100 -9.96 -6.84 -6.32
C ILE A 100 -9.64 -5.66 -7.25
N GLY A 101 -8.36 -5.28 -7.28
CA GLY A 101 -7.86 -4.24 -8.17
C GLY A 101 -7.93 -4.65 -9.65
N ARG A 102 -8.18 -3.70 -10.55
CA ARG A 102 -8.34 -3.96 -12.00
C ARG A 102 -7.14 -4.66 -12.63
N ALA A 103 -5.92 -4.32 -12.22
CA ALA A 103 -4.70 -4.97 -12.73
C ALA A 103 -4.64 -6.42 -12.26
N ASN A 104 -4.91 -6.69 -10.99
CA ASN A 104 -4.96 -8.04 -10.45
C ASN A 104 -6.05 -8.86 -11.12
N LEU A 105 -7.25 -8.30 -11.30
CA LEU A 105 -8.35 -8.96 -12.01
C LEU A 105 -7.95 -9.37 -13.44
N PHE A 106 -7.26 -8.50 -14.18
CA PHE A 106 -6.78 -8.80 -15.52
C PHE A 106 -5.79 -9.97 -15.56
N PHE A 107 -4.88 -10.04 -14.55
CA PHE A 107 -3.86 -11.09 -14.49
C PHE A 107 -4.29 -12.37 -13.78
N LEU A 108 -5.49 -12.44 -13.17
CA LEU A 108 -5.96 -13.64 -12.48
C LEU A 108 -5.87 -14.92 -13.33
N LYS A 109 -6.21 -14.83 -14.63
CA LYS A 109 -6.13 -16.00 -15.52
C LYS A 109 -4.71 -16.49 -15.74
N TYR A 110 -3.71 -15.60 -15.62
CA TYR A 110 -2.30 -15.90 -15.89
C TYR A 110 -1.46 -16.15 -14.65
N CYS A 111 -1.96 -15.75 -13.46
CA CYS A 111 -1.21 -15.97 -12.23
C CYS A 111 -1.25 -17.43 -11.77
N TYR A 112 -0.22 -17.81 -11.05
CA TYR A 112 -0.16 -19.09 -10.35
C TYR A 112 -1.03 -19.07 -9.09
N LYS A 113 -0.84 -18.09 -8.22
CA LYS A 113 -1.65 -17.84 -7.03
C LYS A 113 -1.84 -16.35 -6.82
N ILE A 114 -2.89 -15.99 -6.07
CA ILE A 114 -3.11 -14.66 -5.55
C ILE A 114 -3.20 -14.73 -4.02
N PHE A 115 -2.31 -13.97 -3.37
CA PHE A 115 -2.25 -13.86 -1.92
C PHE A 115 -3.18 -12.76 -1.43
N CYS A 116 -4.00 -13.06 -0.44
CA CYS A 116 -5.01 -12.15 0.10
C CYS A 116 -5.06 -12.26 1.63
N TYR A 117 -5.58 -11.24 2.29
CA TYR A 117 -5.81 -11.26 3.73
C TYR A 117 -7.18 -11.82 4.12
N THR A 118 -8.09 -11.96 3.15
CA THR A 118 -9.43 -12.50 3.34
C THR A 118 -9.87 -13.26 2.09
N ASP A 119 -10.76 -14.22 2.25
CA ASP A 119 -11.45 -14.92 1.17
C ASP A 119 -12.71 -14.18 0.69
N GLN A 120 -13.15 -13.18 1.47
CA GLN A 120 -14.33 -12.36 1.17
C GLN A 120 -13.97 -11.14 0.31
N ILE A 121 -13.42 -11.39 -0.88
CA ILE A 121 -13.05 -10.32 -1.81
C ILE A 121 -14.22 -10.00 -2.71
N ASN A 122 -14.68 -8.77 -2.66
CA ASN A 122 -15.75 -8.27 -3.52
C ASN A 122 -15.32 -8.31 -5.00
N ASN A 123 -16.26 -8.77 -5.86
CA ASN A 123 -16.06 -8.92 -7.29
C ASN A 123 -14.99 -9.95 -7.70
N PHE A 124 -14.60 -10.85 -6.80
CA PHE A 124 -13.67 -11.93 -7.13
C PHE A 124 -14.39 -13.01 -7.98
N PRO A 125 -13.86 -13.35 -9.17
CA PRO A 125 -14.51 -14.33 -10.03
C PRO A 125 -14.38 -15.74 -9.45
N LYS A 126 -15.47 -16.39 -9.10
CA LYS A 126 -15.54 -17.73 -8.47
C LYS A 126 -14.68 -18.81 -9.16
N LYS A 127 -14.55 -18.74 -10.48
CA LYS A 127 -13.73 -19.69 -11.28
C LYS A 127 -12.23 -19.68 -10.95
N TYR A 128 -11.75 -18.69 -10.19
CA TYR A 128 -10.36 -18.58 -9.76
C TYR A 128 -10.16 -18.79 -8.26
N ASN A 129 -11.19 -19.27 -7.53
CA ASN A 129 -11.07 -19.50 -6.08
C ASN A 129 -9.92 -20.45 -5.73
N GLU A 130 -9.61 -21.44 -6.56
CA GLU A 130 -8.48 -22.35 -6.39
C GLU A 130 -7.09 -21.66 -6.39
N LYS A 131 -7.02 -20.46 -6.97
CA LYS A 131 -5.79 -19.65 -6.98
C LYS A 131 -5.64 -18.77 -5.75
N LEU A 132 -6.71 -18.55 -4.99
CA LEU A 132 -6.70 -17.72 -3.80
C LEU A 132 -5.94 -18.42 -2.68
N GLU A 133 -5.02 -17.72 -2.05
CA GLU A 133 -4.21 -18.18 -0.95
C GLU A 133 -4.28 -17.15 0.17
N LEU A 134 -4.77 -17.57 1.33
CA LEU A 134 -4.85 -16.70 2.51
C LEU A 134 -3.50 -16.60 3.18
N ILE A 135 -3.10 -15.38 3.48
CA ILE A 135 -1.88 -15.10 4.24
C ILE A 135 -2.20 -14.17 5.42
N TYR A 136 -1.38 -14.27 6.45
CA TYR A 136 -1.43 -13.29 7.54
C TYR A 136 -0.95 -11.91 7.08
N PRO A 137 -1.45 -10.81 7.68
CA PRO A 137 -0.99 -9.47 7.38
C PRO A 137 0.52 -9.34 7.46
N LEU A 138 1.13 -8.83 6.37
CA LEU A 138 2.58 -8.65 6.28
C LEU A 138 2.96 -7.37 7.02
N LEU A 139 3.65 -7.52 8.13
CA LEU A 139 4.19 -6.41 8.92
C LEU A 139 5.70 -6.29 8.69
N ARG A 140 6.24 -5.10 8.92
CA ARG A 140 7.69 -4.90 8.95
C ARG A 140 8.31 -5.68 10.11
N LYS A 141 9.55 -6.14 9.95
CA LYS A 141 10.24 -6.93 10.99
C LYS A 141 10.33 -6.20 12.32
N GLU A 142 10.52 -4.90 12.28
CA GLU A 142 10.62 -4.04 13.46
C GLU A 142 9.36 -4.14 14.32
N VAL A 143 8.16 -4.17 13.69
CA VAL A 143 6.88 -4.29 14.40
C VAL A 143 6.78 -5.62 15.15
N TYR A 144 7.26 -6.72 14.57
CA TYR A 144 7.26 -8.03 15.27
C TYR A 144 8.16 -8.05 16.51
N ASN A 145 9.24 -7.28 16.51
CA ASN A 145 10.18 -7.23 17.63
C ASN A 145 9.64 -6.40 18.80
N GLU A 146 8.93 -5.31 18.51
CA GLU A 146 8.42 -4.40 19.53
C GLU A 146 7.16 -4.89 20.25
N THR A 147 6.32 -5.70 19.59
CA THR A 147 5.06 -6.18 20.18
C THR A 147 5.23 -7.26 21.24
N LYS A 148 6.40 -7.87 21.39
CA LYS A 148 6.64 -8.96 22.36
C LYS A 148 6.57 -8.55 23.82
N ASN A 149 6.65 -7.26 24.16
CA ASN A 149 6.82 -6.79 25.53
C ASN A 149 5.76 -5.81 26.07
N SER A 150 4.73 -5.47 25.32
CA SER A 150 3.72 -4.51 25.79
C SER A 150 2.57 -5.19 26.51
N LYS A 151 2.62 -5.19 27.84
CA LYS A 151 1.42 -5.47 28.66
C LYS A 151 0.58 -4.19 28.70
N PHE A 152 -0.55 -4.20 28.00
CA PHE A 152 -1.50 -3.08 28.08
C PHE A 152 -2.10 -3.01 29.51
N LYS A 153 -1.86 -1.89 30.19
CA LYS A 153 -2.54 -1.59 31.47
C LYS A 153 -3.56 -0.51 31.20
N PHE A 154 -4.81 -0.78 31.56
CA PHE A 154 -5.86 0.22 31.52
C PHE A 154 -5.67 1.17 32.70
N ASP A 155 -5.33 2.41 32.44
CA ASP A 155 -5.17 3.47 33.44
C ASP A 155 -6.15 4.61 33.11
N LYS A 156 -6.37 5.54 34.07
CA LYS A 156 -7.17 6.75 33.82
C LYS A 156 -6.56 7.67 32.77
N LYS A 157 -5.29 7.47 32.43
CA LYS A 157 -4.57 8.17 31.35
C LYS A 157 -4.56 7.31 30.08
N ILE A 158 -5.09 7.86 29.00
CA ILE A 158 -5.18 7.15 27.71
C ILE A 158 -4.42 7.92 26.64
N ASN A 159 -3.44 7.25 26.04
CA ASN A 159 -2.76 7.76 24.84
C ASN A 159 -3.48 7.22 23.61
N ILE A 160 -3.98 8.13 22.76
CA ILE A 160 -4.72 7.80 21.54
C ILE A 160 -3.86 8.18 20.35
N LEU A 161 -3.62 7.22 19.47
CA LEU A 161 -2.99 7.46 18.17
C LEU A 161 -4.06 7.40 17.07
N ILE A 162 -4.23 8.51 16.34
CA ILE A 162 -5.15 8.59 15.21
C ILE A 162 -4.31 8.71 13.93
N VAL A 163 -4.35 7.66 13.12
CA VAL A 163 -3.63 7.61 11.84
C VAL A 163 -4.63 7.30 10.73
N GLY A 164 -4.76 8.21 9.80
CA GLY A 164 -5.52 7.99 8.57
C GLY A 164 -4.54 7.73 7.43
N GLY A 165 -4.79 6.73 6.58
CA GLY A 165 -4.07 6.64 5.32
C GLY A 165 -4.29 7.90 4.47
N SER A 166 -3.55 8.04 3.36
CA SER A 166 -3.54 9.24 2.49
C SER A 166 -4.91 9.78 2.05
N GLN A 167 -5.98 9.00 2.19
CA GLN A 167 -7.36 9.37 1.86
C GLN A 167 -8.30 9.32 3.07
N GLY A 168 -7.88 8.79 4.21
CA GLY A 168 -8.72 8.58 5.39
C GLY A 168 -8.57 9.64 6.49
N ALA A 169 -7.52 10.45 6.44
CA ALA A 169 -7.25 11.45 7.48
C ALA A 169 -8.40 12.45 7.66
N ASP A 170 -8.96 12.97 6.58
CA ASP A 170 -10.07 13.93 6.62
C ASP A 170 -11.36 13.32 7.16
N PHE A 171 -11.63 12.05 6.83
CA PHE A 171 -12.79 11.33 7.37
C PHE A 171 -12.68 11.13 8.88
N LEU A 172 -11.53 10.68 9.38
CA LEU A 172 -11.30 10.47 10.81
C LEU A 172 -11.36 11.79 11.57
N GLN A 173 -10.75 12.85 11.05
CA GLN A 173 -10.76 14.18 11.64
C GLN A 173 -12.17 14.68 11.92
N ASN A 174 -13.10 14.51 10.97
CA ASN A 174 -14.46 15.03 11.11
C ASN A 174 -15.33 14.16 12.04
N ASN A 175 -15.14 12.85 12.02
CA ASN A 175 -16.02 11.92 12.73
C ASN A 175 -15.59 11.63 14.17
N LEU A 176 -14.31 11.81 14.52
CA LEU A 176 -13.82 11.48 15.86
C LEU A 176 -13.95 12.61 16.87
N LYS A 177 -14.24 13.85 16.48
CA LYS A 177 -14.35 15.00 17.39
C LYS A 177 -15.28 14.75 18.57
N ASN A 178 -16.50 14.29 18.29
CA ASN A 178 -17.49 14.00 19.34
C ASN A 178 -17.04 12.84 20.27
N CYS A 179 -16.33 11.87 19.75
CA CYS A 179 -15.78 10.78 20.54
C CYS A 179 -14.69 11.28 21.49
N MET A 180 -13.80 12.17 21.02
CA MET A 180 -12.74 12.76 21.85
C MET A 180 -13.31 13.59 22.98
N ILE A 181 -14.36 14.40 22.73
CA ILE A 181 -15.06 15.16 23.78
C ILE A 181 -15.68 14.23 24.82
N LYS A 182 -16.33 13.13 24.39
CA LYS A 182 -16.94 12.19 25.34
C LYS A 182 -15.88 11.46 26.18
N LEU A 183 -14.76 11.08 25.56
CA LEU A 183 -13.67 10.41 26.27
C LEU A 183 -12.98 11.34 27.27
N SER A 184 -12.73 12.61 26.91
CA SER A 184 -12.06 13.58 27.79
C SER A 184 -12.85 13.91 29.06
N LYS A 185 -14.16 13.68 29.09
CA LYS A 185 -14.99 13.82 30.30
C LYS A 185 -14.72 12.78 31.39
N ASN A 186 -14.27 11.58 30.98
CA ASN A 186 -14.11 10.44 31.89
C ASN A 186 -12.64 10.03 32.08
N PHE A 187 -11.75 10.43 31.14
CA PHE A 187 -10.35 10.03 31.12
C PHE A 187 -9.45 11.22 30.81
N GLU A 188 -8.24 11.22 31.37
CA GLU A 188 -7.18 12.11 30.92
C GLU A 188 -6.61 11.55 29.59
N ILE A 189 -6.94 12.20 28.47
CA ILE A 189 -6.51 11.74 27.14
C ILE A 189 -5.37 12.59 26.61
N TYR A 190 -4.42 11.94 25.95
CA TYR A 190 -3.39 12.55 25.11
C TYR A 190 -3.52 12.01 23.69
N VAL A 191 -3.74 12.90 22.72
CA VAL A 191 -4.06 12.50 21.35
C VAL A 191 -2.90 12.85 20.42
N ASN A 192 -2.29 11.83 19.82
CA ASN A 192 -1.39 11.98 18.67
C ASN A 192 -2.23 11.81 17.40
N HIS A 193 -2.39 12.88 16.62
CA HIS A 193 -3.27 12.87 15.45
C HIS A 193 -2.51 13.23 14.18
N GLN A 194 -2.48 12.29 13.24
CA GLN A 194 -1.96 12.52 11.90
C GLN A 194 -2.93 13.38 11.10
N ILE A 195 -2.42 14.44 10.48
CA ILE A 195 -3.26 15.43 9.81
C ILE A 195 -2.55 15.97 8.55
N ASN A 196 -3.33 16.44 7.60
CA ASN A 196 -2.82 17.20 6.45
C ASN A 196 -2.68 18.68 6.83
N GLU A 197 -1.64 19.37 6.34
CA GLU A 197 -1.35 20.79 6.64
C GLU A 197 -2.56 21.72 6.50
N LYS A 198 -3.43 21.47 5.53
CA LYS A 198 -4.62 22.30 5.26
C LYS A 198 -5.58 22.40 6.45
N ASN A 199 -5.62 21.40 7.29
CA ASN A 199 -6.60 21.25 8.37
C ASN A 199 -5.99 21.52 9.75
N TYR A 200 -4.69 21.83 9.82
CA TYR A 200 -3.94 21.98 11.06
C TYR A 200 -4.62 22.95 12.04
N LYS A 201 -4.90 24.19 11.60
CA LYS A 201 -5.49 25.24 12.45
C LYS A 201 -6.85 24.84 13.03
N ASN A 202 -7.71 24.20 12.23
CA ASN A 202 -9.05 23.81 12.68
C ASN A 202 -9.00 22.73 13.77
N LEU A 203 -8.08 21.78 13.65
CA LEU A 203 -7.98 20.70 14.62
C LEU A 203 -7.24 21.15 15.88
N GLU A 204 -6.23 21.99 15.73
CA GLU A 204 -5.54 22.63 16.84
C GLU A 204 -6.50 23.43 17.71
N THR A 205 -7.34 24.30 17.10
CA THR A 205 -8.36 25.09 17.79
C THR A 205 -9.35 24.15 18.53
N PHE A 206 -9.83 23.12 17.85
CA PHE A 206 -10.73 22.14 18.45
C PHE A 206 -10.18 21.51 19.74
N TYR A 207 -8.92 21.05 19.72
CA TYR A 207 -8.31 20.41 20.90
C TYR A 207 -8.06 21.41 22.02
N LYS A 208 -7.64 22.65 21.70
CA LYS A 208 -7.43 23.72 22.68
C LYS A 208 -8.73 24.11 23.37
N GLU A 209 -9.80 24.33 22.60
CA GLU A 209 -11.14 24.71 23.13
C GLU A 209 -11.72 23.63 24.06
N ASN A 210 -11.46 22.36 23.78
CA ASN A 210 -11.94 21.24 24.59
C ASN A 210 -10.93 20.79 25.67
N GLN A 211 -9.83 21.53 25.89
CA GLN A 211 -8.79 21.25 26.89
C GLN A 211 -8.18 19.84 26.78
N ILE A 212 -8.11 19.30 25.56
CA ILE A 212 -7.54 17.98 25.27
C ILE A 212 -6.06 18.17 24.96
N LYS A 213 -5.18 17.41 25.62
CA LYS A 213 -3.75 17.38 25.30
C LYS A 213 -3.55 16.67 23.96
N PHE A 214 -2.75 17.27 23.07
CA PHE A 214 -2.57 16.74 21.73
C PHE A 214 -1.17 17.01 21.16
N ASN A 215 -0.82 16.20 20.17
CA ASN A 215 0.29 16.41 19.25
C ASN A 215 -0.24 16.17 17.83
N LEU A 216 -0.05 17.13 16.92
CA LEU A 216 -0.42 17.03 15.51
C LEU A 216 0.84 16.81 14.69
N PHE A 217 0.81 15.83 13.79
CA PHE A 217 1.94 15.52 12.93
C PHE A 217 1.47 15.20 11.50
N ASP A 218 2.31 15.48 10.52
CA ASP A 218 2.06 15.15 9.13
C ASP A 218 2.51 13.72 8.81
N PHE A 219 2.23 13.28 7.59
CA PHE A 219 2.69 11.97 7.10
C PHE A 219 4.21 12.01 6.89
N GLU A 220 4.95 11.20 7.62
CA GLU A 220 6.37 10.92 7.43
C GLU A 220 6.61 9.78 6.43
#